data_7fc7e8351d4ce470ee9b9c9410bf39cf
#
_entry.id   7fc7e8351d4ce470ee9b9c9410bf39cf
#
_cell.length_a   1.000
_cell.length_b   1.000
_cell.length_c   1.000
_cell.angle_alpha   90.00
_cell.angle_beta   90.00
_cell.angle_gamma   90.00
#
_symmetry.space_group_name_H-M   'P 1'
#
loop_
_entity.id
_entity.type
_entity.pdbx_description
1 polymer ?
#
loop_
_entity_poly.entity_id
_entity_poly.type
_entity_poly.pdbx_seq_one_letter_code
_entity_poly.pdbx_strand_id
1 'polypeptide(L)'
;CNGLDLFAKEQFLGFINQLMATPEAPTLLFVTHHIDELPASLNQLLMLKQGRIFAQGPLDLLMQPDNLQNFYEQAIQIIPIQENRVAIYPKFD
;
A
#
# COMPACT_ATOMS: atom_id res chain seq x y z
N CYS A 1 -9.51 -3.23 -5.51
CA CYS A 1 -10.46 -2.25 -6.08
C CYS A 1 -10.65 -2.39 -7.58
N ASN A 2 -10.70 -3.64 -8.03
CA ASN A 2 -10.94 -3.93 -9.44
C ASN A 2 -12.33 -3.42 -9.85
N GLY A 3 -12.39 -2.71 -10.98
CA GLY A 3 -13.66 -2.23 -11.52
C GLY A 3 -14.14 -0.91 -10.96
N LEU A 4 -13.44 -0.31 -10.01
CA LEU A 4 -13.76 1.00 -9.51
C LEU A 4 -13.05 2.07 -10.34
N ASP A 5 -13.74 3.17 -10.62
CA ASP A 5 -13.08 4.30 -11.26
C ASP A 5 -12.21 5.06 -10.25
N LEU A 6 -11.47 6.04 -10.75
CA LEU A 6 -10.54 6.78 -9.91
C LEU A 6 -11.22 7.48 -8.75
N PHE A 7 -12.36 8.12 -9.00
CA PHE A 7 -13.06 8.87 -7.96
C PHE A 7 -13.67 7.94 -6.90
N ALA A 8 -14.27 6.82 -7.34
CA ALA A 8 -14.83 5.85 -6.41
C ALA A 8 -13.74 5.25 -5.53
N LYS A 9 -12.58 4.95 -6.10
CA LYS A 9 -11.44 4.44 -5.34
C LYS A 9 -11.00 5.44 -4.27
N GLU A 10 -10.82 6.70 -4.63
CA GLU A 10 -10.38 7.71 -3.67
C GLU A 10 -11.42 7.99 -2.59
N GLN A 11 -12.70 7.95 -2.94
CA GLN A 11 -13.76 8.07 -1.95
C GLN A 11 -13.76 6.92 -0.96
N PHE A 12 -13.53 5.71 -1.45
CA PHE A 12 -13.45 4.52 -0.60
C PHE A 12 -12.27 4.62 0.36
N LEU A 13 -11.09 4.98 -0.14
CA LEU A 13 -9.91 5.13 0.71
C LEU A 13 -10.09 6.24 1.73
N GLY A 14 -10.75 7.34 1.34
CA GLY A 14 -11.07 8.42 2.28
C GLY A 14 -12.00 7.96 3.38
N PHE A 15 -13.00 7.16 3.04
CA PHE A 15 -13.91 6.57 4.04
C PHE A 15 -13.13 5.69 5.03
N ILE A 16 -12.24 4.84 4.52
CA ILE A 16 -11.41 3.98 5.37
C ILE A 16 -10.58 4.83 6.34
N ASN A 17 -9.96 5.90 5.84
CA ASN A 17 -9.14 6.76 6.69
C ASN A 17 -9.98 7.43 7.78
N GLN A 18 -11.20 7.87 7.46
CA GLN A 18 -12.09 8.47 8.45
C GLN A 18 -12.50 7.45 9.50
N LEU A 19 -12.82 6.23 9.07
CA LEU A 19 -13.20 5.16 10.00
C LEU A 19 -12.07 4.83 10.95
N MET A 20 -10.84 4.73 10.43
CA MET A 20 -9.67 4.39 11.25
C MET A 20 -9.22 5.51 12.16
N ALA A 21 -9.69 6.74 11.92
CA ALA A 21 -9.37 7.88 12.78
C ALA A 21 -10.26 7.97 14.01
N THR A 22 -11.31 7.16 14.09
CA THR A 22 -12.23 7.20 15.25
C THR A 22 -11.59 6.49 16.46
N PRO A 23 -11.94 6.91 17.71
CA PRO A 23 -11.38 6.25 18.91
C PRO A 23 -11.73 4.77 19.02
N GLU A 24 -12.84 4.36 18.42
CA GLU A 24 -13.33 2.98 18.49
C GLU A 24 -13.12 2.26 17.17
N ALA A 25 -12.08 2.64 16.43
CA ALA A 25 -11.81 2.06 15.12
C ALA A 25 -11.62 0.55 15.21
N PRO A 26 -12.22 -0.22 14.29
CA PRO A 26 -12.00 -1.67 14.25
C PRO A 26 -10.62 -2.00 13.75
N THR A 27 -10.20 -3.24 13.95
CA THR A 27 -9.03 -3.76 13.27
C THR A 27 -9.37 -3.93 11.79
N LEU A 28 -8.55 -3.36 10.92
CA LEU A 28 -8.77 -3.41 9.48
C LEU A 28 -7.73 -4.29 8.81
N LEU A 29 -8.20 -5.25 8.02
CA LEU A 29 -7.34 -6.01 7.12
C LEU A 29 -7.67 -5.62 5.68
N PHE A 30 -6.71 -5.03 5.00
CA PHE A 30 -6.89 -4.54 3.63
C PHE A 30 -5.98 -5.35 2.70
N VAL A 31 -6.58 -6.05 1.74
CA VAL A 31 -5.83 -6.92 0.83
C VAL A 31 -5.90 -6.33 -0.58
N THR A 32 -4.73 -6.16 -1.21
CA THR A 32 -4.66 -5.62 -2.56
C THR A 32 -3.40 -6.11 -3.26
N HIS A 33 -3.42 -6.06 -4.59
CA HIS A 33 -2.25 -6.29 -5.42
C HIS A 33 -1.56 -4.97 -5.82
N HIS A 34 -2.11 -3.84 -5.43
CA HIS A 34 -1.67 -2.52 -5.89
C HIS A 34 -1.29 -1.64 -4.71
N ILE A 35 0.00 -1.29 -4.63
CA ILE A 35 0.51 -0.47 -3.52
C ILE A 35 -0.11 0.92 -3.53
N ASP A 36 -0.43 1.48 -4.71
CA ASP A 36 -1.05 2.80 -4.80
C ASP A 36 -2.48 2.84 -4.27
N GLU A 37 -3.07 1.68 -3.98
CA GLU A 37 -4.41 1.58 -3.41
C GLU A 37 -4.42 1.44 -1.89
N LEU A 38 -3.26 1.51 -1.23
CA LEU A 38 -3.21 1.38 0.23
C LEU A 38 -3.72 2.66 0.90
N PRO A 39 -4.63 2.54 1.88
CA PRO A 39 -5.06 3.71 2.64
C PRO A 39 -3.91 4.30 3.44
N ALA A 40 -3.91 5.63 3.58
CA ALA A 40 -2.86 6.32 4.32
C ALA A 40 -2.84 5.96 5.81
N SER A 41 -3.94 5.45 6.34
CA SER A 41 -4.06 5.08 7.75
C SER A 41 -3.42 3.75 8.11
N LEU A 42 -2.94 2.98 7.13
CA LEU A 42 -2.28 1.69 7.41
C LEU A 42 -0.94 1.91 8.08
N ASN A 43 -0.61 1.07 9.06
CA ASN A 43 0.65 1.15 9.77
C ASN A 43 1.46 -0.16 9.74
N GLN A 44 0.84 -1.26 9.32
CA GLN A 44 1.50 -2.56 9.22
C GLN A 44 1.29 -3.14 7.84
N LEU A 45 2.28 -3.86 7.35
CA LEU A 45 2.23 -4.47 6.02
C LEU A 45 2.68 -5.92 6.10
N LEU A 46 1.95 -6.78 5.41
CA LEU A 46 2.33 -8.18 5.19
C LEU A 46 2.43 -8.38 3.69
N MET A 47 3.63 -8.72 3.22
CA MET A 47 3.89 -8.95 1.81
C MET A 47 3.99 -10.44 1.53
N LEU A 48 3.19 -10.90 0.59
CA LEU A 48 3.18 -12.32 0.17
C LEU A 48 3.74 -12.45 -1.23
N LYS A 49 4.55 -13.48 -1.43
CA LYS A 49 5.16 -13.77 -2.71
C LYS A 49 5.25 -15.28 -2.88
N GLN A 50 4.69 -15.77 -3.98
CA GLN A 50 4.70 -17.21 -4.30
C GLN A 50 4.16 -18.07 -3.15
N GLY A 51 3.08 -17.59 -2.53
CA GLY A 51 2.42 -18.33 -1.44
C GLY A 51 3.14 -18.27 -0.11
N ARG A 52 4.16 -17.45 0.03
CA ARG A 52 4.95 -17.34 1.26
C ARG A 52 5.03 -15.91 1.71
N ILE A 53 5.31 -15.72 3.01
CA ILE A 53 5.54 -14.41 3.56
C ILE A 53 6.92 -13.93 3.09
N PHE A 54 6.93 -12.84 2.32
CA PHE A 54 8.16 -12.21 1.88
C PHE A 54 8.71 -11.27 2.96
N ALA A 55 7.83 -10.45 3.53
CA ALA A 55 8.20 -9.49 4.56
C ALA A 55 6.96 -9.13 5.36
N GLN A 56 7.16 -8.71 6.60
CA GLN A 56 6.09 -8.35 7.51
C GLN A 56 6.63 -7.35 8.53
N GLY A 57 5.90 -6.28 8.78
CA GLY A 57 6.31 -5.30 9.77
C GLY A 57 5.71 -3.93 9.53
N PRO A 58 6.29 -2.89 10.16
CA PRO A 58 5.81 -1.53 9.99
C PRO A 58 5.88 -1.08 8.52
N LEU A 59 4.85 -0.36 8.09
CA LEU A 59 4.72 0.08 6.71
C LEU A 59 5.93 0.90 6.25
N ASP A 60 6.36 1.85 7.08
CA ASP A 60 7.45 2.76 6.73
C ASP A 60 8.79 2.03 6.54
N LEU A 61 9.00 0.91 7.21
CA LEU A 61 10.20 0.12 7.04
C LEU A 61 10.16 -0.74 5.78
N LEU A 62 8.98 -1.21 5.40
CA LEU A 62 8.83 -2.08 4.23
C LEU A 62 8.67 -1.31 2.93
N MET A 63 8.24 -0.06 2.99
CA MET A 63 8.06 0.79 1.81
C MET A 63 9.36 1.50 1.43
N GLN A 64 10.46 0.75 1.39
CA GLN A 64 11.76 1.27 1.01
C GLN A 64 12.16 0.68 -0.34
N PRO A 65 12.94 1.42 -1.15
CA PRO A 65 13.28 0.96 -2.50
C PRO A 65 13.92 -0.41 -2.54
N ASP A 66 14.86 -0.70 -1.62
CA ASP A 66 15.56 -1.98 -1.63
C ASP A 66 14.61 -3.14 -1.39
N ASN A 67 13.70 -2.99 -0.42
CA ASN A 67 12.75 -4.04 -0.11
C ASN A 67 11.79 -4.27 -1.28
N LEU A 68 11.29 -3.19 -1.87
CA LEU A 68 10.34 -3.29 -2.98
C LEU A 68 10.99 -3.81 -4.24
N GLN A 69 12.24 -3.45 -4.52
CA GLN A 69 12.97 -3.99 -5.67
C GLN A 69 13.16 -5.50 -5.52
N ASN A 70 13.47 -5.96 -4.34
CA ASN A 70 13.60 -7.40 -4.09
C ASN A 70 12.26 -8.11 -4.24
N PHE A 71 11.19 -7.47 -3.77
CA PHE A 71 9.86 -8.06 -3.88
C PHE A 71 9.41 -8.19 -5.34
N TYR A 72 9.59 -7.14 -6.14
CA TYR A 72 9.18 -7.13 -7.55
C TYR A 72 10.23 -7.74 -8.47
N GLU A 73 11.43 -7.98 -7.97
CA GLU A 73 12.55 -8.55 -8.72
C GLU A 73 12.95 -7.69 -9.91
N GLN A 74 12.80 -6.37 -9.77
CA GLN A 74 13.25 -5.41 -10.79
C GLN A 74 13.43 -4.04 -10.17
N ALA A 75 14.19 -3.19 -10.82
CA ALA A 75 14.37 -1.82 -10.38
C ALA A 75 13.05 -1.08 -10.45
N ILE A 76 12.72 -0.38 -9.38
CA ILE A 76 11.48 0.39 -9.29
C ILE A 76 11.77 1.80 -8.81
N GLN A 77 10.79 2.67 -9.00
CA GLN A 77 10.83 4.05 -8.58
C GLN A 77 9.59 4.32 -7.73
N ILE A 78 9.80 4.92 -6.56
CA ILE A 78 8.72 5.26 -5.64
C ILE A 78 8.41 6.73 -5.81
N ILE A 79 7.16 7.05 -6.11
CA ILE A 79 6.71 8.42 -6.31
C ILE A 79 5.67 8.74 -5.25
N PRO A 80 5.94 9.68 -4.32
CA PRO A 80 4.93 10.09 -3.35
C PRO A 80 3.74 10.74 -4.06
N ILE A 81 2.53 10.31 -3.72
CA ILE A 81 1.30 10.90 -4.25
C ILE A 81 0.71 11.86 -3.24
N GLN A 82 0.61 11.41 -2.00
CA GLN A 82 0.08 12.14 -0.88
C GLN A 82 0.83 11.70 0.37
N GLU A 83 0.54 12.34 1.50
CA GLU A 83 1.10 11.90 2.77
C GLU A 83 0.78 10.42 2.99
N ASN A 84 1.82 9.63 3.25
CA ASN A 84 1.76 8.18 3.48
C ASN A 84 1.20 7.38 2.31
N ARG A 85 1.17 7.95 1.10
CA ARG A 85 0.75 7.24 -0.10
C ARG A 85 1.78 7.41 -1.19
N VAL A 86 2.04 6.31 -1.91
CA VAL A 86 3.03 6.29 -2.98
C VAL A 86 2.51 5.53 -4.19
N ALA A 87 3.05 5.83 -5.35
CA ALA A 87 2.91 5.03 -6.55
C ALA A 87 4.24 4.37 -6.85
N ILE A 88 4.20 3.16 -7.40
CA ILE A 88 5.38 2.38 -7.74
C ILE A 88 5.41 2.20 -9.24
N TYR A 89 6.52 2.55 -9.86
CA TYR A 89 6.73 2.38 -11.30
C TYR A 89 8.01 1.63 -11.57
N PRO A 90 8.04 0.78 -12.62
CA PRO A 90 9.30 0.20 -13.04
C PRO A 90 10.29 1.29 -13.45
N LYS A 91 11.55 1.08 -13.12
CA LYS A 91 12.59 2.01 -13.49
C LYS A 91 13.33 1.43 -14.70
N PHE A 92 13.23 2.11 -15.83
CA PHE A 92 13.90 1.69 -17.05
C PHE A 92 15.10 2.59 -17.33
N ASP A 93 16.16 1.98 -17.77
CA ASP A 93 17.38 2.72 -18.18
C ASP A 93 17.26 3.23 -19.61
#